data_c1d0c6322eee1191379e34d551e1f57c
#
_entry.id   c1d0c6322eee1191379e34d551e1f57c
#
_cell.length_a   1.000
_cell.length_b   1.000
_cell.length_c   1.000
_cell.angle_alpha   90.00
_cell.angle_beta   90.00
_cell.angle_gamma   90.00
#
_symmetry.space_group_name_H-M   'P 1'
#
loop_
_entity.id
_entity.type
_entity.pdbx_description
1 polymer ?
#
loop_
_entity_poly.entity_id
_entity_poly.type
_entity_poly.pdbx_seq_one_letter_code
_entity_poly.pdbx_strand_id
1 'polypeptide(L)'
;MSVLKILADGFHEGGWGMWPILFLFMLTLSILIERAVFLRRAVIDKEKLVALLRSQISAGNIQGAIKVCSGNSTPLTRIIQAGLMRANRSDEEINAAMEESSLRELPQLEKRTGYLAMLGNLATLAGLLGTITGLIKAFAGVAGVDPSQKATLLSKGISEAMNCTAFGLFTGITGLAAFAWLNGKTQTALDDISEVKKNVSNLLFQAKAALRG
;
A
#
# COMPACT_ATOMS: atom_id res chain seq x y z
N MET A 1 20.63 -23.51 11.80
CA MET A 1 21.12 -22.10 11.72
C MET A 1 19.90 -21.23 11.49
N SER A 2 19.68 -20.17 12.27
CA SER A 2 18.51 -19.31 12.10
C SER A 2 18.70 -18.46 10.83
N VAL A 3 17.63 -18.27 10.05
CA VAL A 3 17.61 -17.43 8.83
C VAL A 3 18.21 -16.03 9.09
N LEU A 4 17.99 -15.51 10.29
CA LEU A 4 18.57 -14.23 10.75
C LEU A 4 20.12 -14.24 10.79
N LYS A 5 20.74 -15.38 11.14
CA LYS A 5 22.19 -15.50 11.14
C LYS A 5 22.77 -15.48 9.72
N ILE A 6 22.13 -16.21 8.81
CA ILE A 6 22.53 -16.24 7.39
C ILE A 6 22.41 -14.84 6.75
N LEU A 7 21.34 -14.11 7.07
CA LEU A 7 21.16 -12.73 6.59
C LEU A 7 22.19 -11.75 7.20
N ALA A 8 22.53 -11.90 8.48
CA ALA A 8 23.52 -11.06 9.14
C ALA A 8 24.93 -11.33 8.61
N ASP A 9 25.30 -12.59 8.44
CA ASP A 9 26.61 -12.98 7.90
C ASP A 9 26.73 -12.51 6.45
N GLY A 10 25.71 -12.72 5.60
CA GLY A 10 25.66 -12.22 4.23
C GLY A 10 25.72 -10.70 4.14
N PHE A 11 25.14 -9.98 5.12
CA PHE A 11 25.24 -8.51 5.19
C PHE A 11 26.67 -8.05 5.49
N HIS A 12 27.38 -8.69 6.42
CA HIS A 12 28.75 -8.36 6.73
C HIS A 12 29.71 -8.68 5.57
N GLU A 13 29.44 -9.73 4.83
CA GLU A 13 30.23 -10.13 3.67
C GLU A 13 29.92 -9.33 2.39
N GLY A 14 28.76 -8.70 2.29
CA GLY A 14 28.30 -7.98 1.10
C GLY A 14 28.87 -6.57 0.91
N GLY A 15 29.70 -6.09 1.84
CA GLY A 15 30.47 -4.86 1.72
C GLY A 15 29.63 -3.58 1.61
N TRP A 16 30.20 -2.55 0.97
CA TRP A 16 29.60 -1.21 0.90
C TRP A 16 28.24 -1.17 0.15
N GLY A 17 28.10 -2.00 -0.88
CA GLY A 17 26.87 -2.04 -1.69
C GLY A 17 25.61 -2.46 -0.92
N MET A 18 25.74 -3.05 0.25
CA MET A 18 24.61 -3.47 1.10
C MET A 18 23.86 -2.33 1.77
N TRP A 19 24.55 -1.21 2.07
CA TRP A 19 23.96 -0.09 2.80
C TRP A 19 22.79 0.60 2.05
N PRO A 20 22.94 0.94 0.76
CA PRO A 20 21.82 1.47 -0.02
C PRO A 20 20.62 0.52 -0.06
N ILE A 21 20.87 -0.79 -0.20
CA ILE A 21 19.81 -1.80 -0.27
C ILE A 21 19.10 -1.91 1.08
N LEU A 22 19.85 -1.91 2.19
CA LEU A 22 19.28 -1.89 3.55
C LEU A 22 18.39 -0.67 3.76
N PHE A 23 18.83 0.50 3.33
CA PHE A 23 18.03 1.72 3.41
C PHE A 23 16.72 1.58 2.64
N LEU A 24 16.75 1.06 1.41
CA LEU A 24 15.55 0.78 0.60
C LEU A 24 14.64 -0.25 1.28
N PHE A 25 15.22 -1.29 1.90
CA PHE A 25 14.46 -2.29 2.65
C PHE A 25 13.72 -1.69 3.85
N MET A 26 14.40 -0.85 4.63
CA MET A 26 13.79 -0.16 5.78
C MET A 26 12.65 0.78 5.35
N LEU A 27 12.82 1.51 4.23
CA LEU A 27 11.75 2.34 3.64
C LEU A 27 10.56 1.47 3.20
N THR A 28 10.83 0.35 2.55
CA THR A 28 9.79 -0.59 2.10
C THR A 28 8.98 -1.12 3.29
N LEU A 29 9.64 -1.56 4.36
CA LEU A 29 8.98 -2.02 5.58
C LEU A 29 8.17 -0.90 6.26
N SER A 30 8.70 0.31 6.32
CA SER A 30 8.01 1.46 6.93
C SER A 30 6.71 1.78 6.19
N ILE A 31 6.75 1.83 4.85
CA ILE A 31 5.55 2.08 4.02
C ILE A 31 4.58 0.91 4.13
N LEU A 32 5.05 -0.33 4.10
CA LEU A 32 4.21 -1.52 4.25
C LEU A 32 3.43 -1.48 5.56
N ILE A 33 4.10 -1.22 6.68
CA ILE A 33 3.46 -1.17 8.00
C ILE A 33 2.47 -0.01 8.08
N GLU A 34 2.88 1.20 7.65
CA GLU A 34 2.01 2.38 7.62
C GLU A 34 0.72 2.08 6.84
N ARG A 35 0.85 1.55 5.62
CA ARG A 35 -0.29 1.30 4.74
C ARG A 35 -1.18 0.16 5.22
N ALA A 36 -0.58 -0.93 5.73
CA ALA A 36 -1.34 -2.04 6.30
C ALA A 36 -2.20 -1.60 7.49
N VAL A 37 -1.64 -0.77 8.39
CA VAL A 37 -2.39 -0.22 9.54
C VAL A 37 -3.47 0.75 9.06
N PHE A 38 -3.16 1.62 8.10
CA PHE A 38 -4.12 2.57 7.56
C PHE A 38 -5.31 1.86 6.90
N LEU A 39 -5.07 0.88 6.01
CA LEU A 39 -6.15 0.14 5.35
C LEU A 39 -7.01 -0.64 6.35
N ARG A 40 -6.41 -1.27 7.36
CA ARG A 40 -7.19 -1.95 8.42
C ARG A 40 -8.14 -1.02 9.16
N ARG A 41 -7.77 0.25 9.33
CA ARG A 41 -8.64 1.25 9.99
C ARG A 41 -9.64 1.88 9.03
N ALA A 42 -9.33 1.95 7.74
CA ALA A 42 -10.19 2.55 6.72
C ALA A 42 -11.33 1.63 6.29
N VAL A 43 -11.14 0.30 6.39
CA VAL A 43 -12.16 -0.69 6.04
C VAL A 43 -13.11 -0.90 7.24
N ILE A 44 -14.41 -0.71 6.99
CA ILE A 44 -15.50 -0.96 7.94
C ILE A 44 -16.36 -2.12 7.43
N ASP A 45 -17.08 -2.76 8.32
CA ASP A 45 -18.08 -3.77 7.99
C ASP A 45 -19.24 -3.09 7.20
N LYS A 46 -19.19 -3.24 5.86
CA LYS A 46 -20.15 -2.60 4.94
C LYS A 46 -21.58 -3.06 5.17
N GLU A 47 -21.76 -4.35 5.51
CA GLU A 47 -23.10 -4.92 5.68
C GLU A 47 -23.82 -4.31 6.89
N LYS A 48 -23.12 -4.20 8.01
CA LYS A 48 -23.65 -3.54 9.22
C LYS A 48 -23.95 -2.07 8.98
N LEU A 49 -23.05 -1.37 8.29
CA LEU A 49 -23.25 0.05 7.98
C LEU A 49 -24.49 0.24 7.09
N VAL A 50 -24.61 -0.53 6.01
CA VAL A 50 -25.74 -0.45 5.07
C VAL A 50 -27.06 -0.81 5.76
N ALA A 51 -27.08 -1.83 6.61
CA ALA A 51 -28.29 -2.21 7.37
C ALA A 51 -28.74 -1.09 8.30
N LEU A 52 -27.81 -0.46 9.04
CA LEU A 52 -28.11 0.68 9.93
C LEU A 52 -28.60 1.90 9.12
N LEU A 53 -27.95 2.23 8.02
CA LEU A 53 -28.35 3.34 7.16
C LEU A 53 -29.74 3.08 6.56
N ARG A 54 -30.00 1.87 6.07
CA ARG A 54 -31.30 1.48 5.52
C ARG A 54 -32.41 1.69 6.55
N SER A 55 -32.24 1.22 7.79
CA SER A 55 -33.23 1.38 8.85
C SER A 55 -33.54 2.86 9.15
N GLN A 56 -32.53 3.72 9.21
CA GLN A 56 -32.70 5.15 9.48
C GLN A 56 -33.34 5.89 8.30
N ILE A 57 -32.90 5.61 7.08
CA ILE A 57 -33.41 6.27 5.87
C ILE A 57 -34.87 5.86 5.61
N SER A 58 -35.20 4.57 5.75
CA SER A 58 -36.60 4.09 5.59
C SER A 58 -37.55 4.64 6.66
N ALA A 59 -37.05 4.96 7.86
CA ALA A 59 -37.82 5.63 8.90
C ALA A 59 -37.92 7.16 8.71
N GLY A 60 -37.35 7.72 7.63
CA GLY A 60 -37.30 9.17 7.39
C GLY A 60 -36.32 9.94 8.30
N ASN A 61 -35.56 9.24 9.12
CA ASN A 61 -34.63 9.84 10.09
C ASN A 61 -33.26 10.10 9.47
N ILE A 62 -33.17 11.11 8.61
CA ILE A 62 -31.91 11.50 7.95
C ILE A 62 -30.86 11.96 8.97
N GLN A 63 -31.27 12.65 10.04
CA GLN A 63 -30.35 13.07 11.11
C GLN A 63 -29.73 11.87 11.85
N GLY A 64 -30.50 10.81 12.08
CA GLY A 64 -30.01 9.54 12.61
C GLY A 64 -28.98 8.89 11.68
N ALA A 65 -29.23 8.86 10.37
CA ALA A 65 -28.30 8.34 9.37
C ALA A 65 -26.97 9.13 9.35
N ILE A 66 -27.03 10.47 9.42
CA ILE A 66 -25.83 11.32 9.52
C ILE A 66 -25.05 11.01 10.81
N LYS A 67 -25.74 10.80 11.92
CA LYS A 67 -25.09 10.47 13.21
C LYS A 67 -24.39 9.11 13.17
N VAL A 68 -24.96 8.11 12.51
CA VAL A 68 -24.31 6.81 12.25
C VAL A 68 -23.00 6.99 11.48
N CYS A 69 -22.99 7.81 10.43
CA CYS A 69 -21.78 8.11 9.66
C CYS A 69 -20.73 8.88 10.49
N SER A 70 -21.16 9.82 11.34
CA SER A 70 -20.23 10.62 12.17
C SER A 70 -19.57 9.80 13.29
N GLY A 71 -20.15 8.68 13.71
CA GLY A 71 -19.58 7.80 14.73
C GLY A 71 -18.33 7.04 14.28
N ASN A 72 -18.13 6.88 12.96
CA ASN A 72 -16.98 6.19 12.36
C ASN A 72 -16.43 7.03 11.21
N SER A 73 -15.32 7.74 11.44
CA SER A 73 -14.71 8.62 10.43
C SER A 73 -13.86 7.85 9.42
N THR A 74 -14.51 7.05 8.57
CA THR A 74 -13.85 6.34 7.45
C THR A 74 -14.13 7.05 6.11
N PRO A 75 -13.35 6.80 5.05
CA PRO A 75 -13.62 7.34 3.72
C PRO A 75 -15.04 7.07 3.25
N LEU A 76 -15.54 5.84 3.43
CA LEU A 76 -16.90 5.44 3.08
C LEU A 76 -17.95 6.29 3.80
N THR A 77 -17.84 6.43 5.12
CA THR A 77 -18.84 7.19 5.90
C THR A 77 -18.84 8.67 5.57
N ARG A 78 -17.69 9.26 5.23
CA ARG A 78 -17.61 10.67 4.81
C ARG A 78 -18.29 10.91 3.46
N ILE A 79 -18.12 9.99 2.51
CA ILE A 79 -18.76 10.06 1.19
C ILE A 79 -20.28 9.99 1.36
N ILE A 80 -20.77 9.02 2.14
CA ILE A 80 -22.21 8.87 2.40
C ILE A 80 -22.77 10.08 3.15
N GLN A 81 -22.05 10.59 4.14
CA GLN A 81 -22.45 11.76 4.91
C GLN A 81 -22.63 13.01 4.01
N ALA A 82 -21.72 13.20 3.02
CA ALA A 82 -21.84 14.30 2.08
C ALA A 82 -23.15 14.26 1.28
N GLY A 83 -23.58 13.07 0.85
CA GLY A 83 -24.86 12.89 0.19
C GLY A 83 -26.07 13.07 1.13
N LEU A 84 -25.99 12.51 2.35
CA LEU A 84 -27.06 12.64 3.36
C LEU A 84 -27.30 14.10 3.77
N MET A 85 -26.27 14.92 3.85
CA MET A 85 -26.40 16.36 4.14
C MET A 85 -27.19 17.11 3.06
N ARG A 86 -27.26 16.58 1.83
CA ARG A 86 -28.03 17.13 0.72
C ARG A 86 -29.30 16.34 0.43
N ALA A 87 -29.77 15.48 1.35
CA ALA A 87 -30.94 14.62 1.14
C ALA A 87 -32.21 15.35 0.72
N ASN A 88 -32.36 16.63 1.10
CA ASN A 88 -33.53 17.47 0.73
C ASN A 88 -33.39 18.15 -0.64
N ARG A 89 -32.26 17.99 -1.32
CA ARG A 89 -31.98 18.59 -2.64
C ARG A 89 -32.35 17.63 -3.78
N SER A 90 -32.06 18.02 -5.03
CA SER A 90 -32.26 17.15 -6.18
C SER A 90 -31.41 15.87 -6.10
N ASP A 91 -31.80 14.84 -6.82
CA ASP A 91 -31.06 13.58 -6.86
C ASP A 91 -29.67 13.76 -7.52
N GLU A 92 -29.59 14.71 -8.46
CA GLU A 92 -28.32 15.11 -9.08
C GLU A 92 -27.39 15.79 -8.07
N GLU A 93 -27.91 16.66 -7.22
CA GLU A 93 -27.11 17.34 -6.17
C GLU A 93 -26.62 16.35 -5.09
N ILE A 94 -27.42 15.33 -4.76
CA ILE A 94 -26.99 14.26 -3.83
C ILE A 94 -25.82 13.49 -4.42
N ASN A 95 -25.96 13.04 -5.68
CA ASN A 95 -24.92 12.30 -6.38
C ASN A 95 -23.67 13.15 -6.57
N ALA A 96 -23.81 14.43 -6.96
CA ALA A 96 -22.68 15.35 -7.12
C ALA A 96 -21.90 15.54 -5.82
N ALA A 97 -22.59 15.66 -4.67
CA ALA A 97 -21.93 15.78 -3.38
C ALA A 97 -21.17 14.52 -2.97
N MET A 98 -21.74 13.33 -3.22
CA MET A 98 -21.05 12.05 -2.99
C MET A 98 -19.84 11.90 -3.91
N GLU A 99 -19.96 12.33 -5.18
CA GLU A 99 -18.86 12.26 -6.14
C GLU A 99 -17.73 13.22 -5.76
N GLU A 100 -18.05 14.47 -5.41
CA GLU A 100 -17.05 15.44 -4.92
C GLU A 100 -16.30 14.90 -3.70
N SER A 101 -17.02 14.30 -2.75
CA SER A 101 -16.40 13.68 -1.58
C SER A 101 -15.55 12.45 -1.97
N SER A 102 -15.99 11.65 -2.95
CA SER A 102 -15.22 10.50 -3.46
C SER A 102 -13.89 10.94 -4.04
N LEU A 103 -13.86 11.99 -4.84
CA LEU A 103 -12.63 12.55 -5.43
C LEU A 103 -11.61 13.00 -4.38
N ARG A 104 -12.04 13.33 -3.17
CA ARG A 104 -11.15 13.70 -2.05
C ARG A 104 -10.67 12.50 -1.24
N GLU A 105 -11.53 11.52 -1.02
CA GLU A 105 -11.28 10.40 -0.10
C GLU A 105 -10.59 9.22 -0.80
N LEU A 106 -10.96 8.86 -2.05
CA LEU A 106 -10.43 7.69 -2.73
C LEU A 106 -8.91 7.76 -3.00
N PRO A 107 -8.33 8.91 -3.42
CA PRO A 107 -6.88 9.00 -3.61
C PRO A 107 -6.08 8.74 -2.32
N GLN A 108 -6.67 8.96 -1.14
CA GLN A 108 -6.01 8.67 0.13
C GLN A 108 -5.84 7.17 0.37
N LEU A 109 -6.74 6.32 -0.15
CA LEU A 109 -6.64 4.86 -0.09
C LEU A 109 -5.50 4.34 -0.96
N GLU A 110 -5.30 4.91 -2.14
CA GLU A 110 -4.26 4.51 -3.10
C GLU A 110 -2.88 5.10 -2.79
N LYS A 111 -2.85 6.21 -2.05
CA LYS A 111 -1.63 6.98 -1.77
C LYS A 111 -0.51 6.08 -1.25
N ARG A 112 0.70 6.29 -1.76
CA ARG A 112 1.95 5.64 -1.36
C ARG A 112 2.04 4.13 -1.64
N THR A 113 0.97 3.42 -1.95
CA THR A 113 1.02 1.98 -2.24
C THR A 113 1.92 1.69 -3.44
N GLY A 114 1.88 2.52 -4.49
CA GLY A 114 2.73 2.39 -5.68
C GLY A 114 4.24 2.51 -5.38
N TYR A 115 4.64 3.22 -4.33
CA TYR A 115 6.05 3.33 -3.94
C TYR A 115 6.68 2.00 -3.54
N LEU A 116 5.89 1.04 -3.06
CA LEU A 116 6.40 -0.29 -2.71
C LEU A 116 6.95 -1.03 -3.94
N ALA A 117 6.25 -0.97 -5.07
CA ALA A 117 6.72 -1.54 -6.32
C ALA A 117 7.97 -0.82 -6.84
N MET A 118 7.98 0.51 -6.77
CA MET A 118 9.13 1.32 -7.17
C MET A 118 10.36 1.02 -6.32
N LEU A 119 10.23 0.97 -5.00
CA LEU A 119 11.32 0.66 -4.08
C LEU A 119 11.83 -0.76 -4.27
N GLY A 120 10.93 -1.73 -4.53
CA GLY A 120 11.31 -3.10 -4.86
C GLY A 120 12.17 -3.17 -6.11
N ASN A 121 11.77 -2.49 -7.18
CA ASN A 121 12.57 -2.41 -8.42
C ASN A 121 13.91 -1.70 -8.18
N LEU A 122 13.93 -0.58 -7.46
CA LEU A 122 15.16 0.13 -7.13
C LEU A 122 16.13 -0.73 -6.31
N ALA A 123 15.61 -1.51 -5.35
CA ALA A 123 16.44 -2.41 -4.55
C ALA A 123 17.09 -3.52 -5.42
N THR A 124 16.35 -4.07 -6.38
CA THR A 124 16.87 -5.04 -7.33
C THR A 124 17.98 -4.43 -8.19
N LEU A 125 17.77 -3.24 -8.73
CA LEU A 125 18.76 -2.52 -9.53
C LEU A 125 20.00 -2.13 -8.70
N ALA A 126 19.80 -1.73 -7.44
CA ALA A 126 20.91 -1.46 -6.52
C ALA A 126 21.74 -2.71 -6.23
N GLY A 127 21.09 -3.89 -6.06
CA GLY A 127 21.75 -5.17 -5.95
C GLY A 127 22.59 -5.51 -7.17
N LEU A 128 22.07 -5.32 -8.37
CA LEU A 128 22.79 -5.51 -9.62
C LEU A 128 23.98 -4.56 -9.74
N LEU A 129 23.80 -3.28 -9.39
CA LEU A 129 24.89 -2.31 -9.37
C LEU A 129 25.99 -2.73 -8.37
N GLY A 130 25.60 -3.28 -7.22
CA GLY A 130 26.51 -3.85 -6.22
C GLY A 130 27.35 -4.98 -6.80
N THR A 131 26.76 -5.86 -7.62
CA THR A 131 27.48 -6.94 -8.31
C THR A 131 28.50 -6.39 -9.29
N ILE A 132 28.11 -5.47 -10.16
CA ILE A 132 29.00 -4.88 -11.16
C ILE A 132 30.18 -4.19 -10.49
N THR A 133 29.93 -3.35 -9.49
CA THR A 133 30.98 -2.63 -8.77
C THR A 133 31.88 -3.57 -7.96
N GLY A 134 31.31 -4.62 -7.37
CA GLY A 134 32.04 -5.65 -6.62
C GLY A 134 32.99 -6.44 -7.53
N LEU A 135 32.51 -6.87 -8.70
CA LEU A 135 33.34 -7.57 -9.68
C LEU A 135 34.45 -6.68 -10.24
N ILE A 136 34.17 -5.43 -10.58
CA ILE A 136 35.20 -4.47 -11.05
C ILE A 136 36.30 -4.33 -9.97
N LYS A 137 35.95 -4.18 -8.68
CA LYS A 137 36.91 -4.10 -7.60
C LYS A 137 37.71 -5.41 -7.45
N ALA A 138 37.05 -6.57 -7.55
CA ALA A 138 37.70 -7.87 -7.45
C ALA A 138 38.75 -8.06 -8.52
N PHE A 139 38.43 -7.76 -9.79
CA PHE A 139 39.39 -7.86 -10.90
C PHE A 139 40.48 -6.81 -10.82
N ALA A 140 40.17 -5.58 -10.43
CA ALA A 140 41.21 -4.56 -10.23
C ALA A 140 42.16 -4.91 -9.07
N GLY A 141 41.65 -5.53 -8.02
CA GLY A 141 42.44 -5.91 -6.84
C GLY A 141 43.40 -7.06 -7.06
N VAL A 142 43.21 -7.88 -8.08
CA VAL A 142 44.17 -8.97 -8.43
C VAL A 142 45.28 -8.54 -9.39
N ALA A 143 45.22 -7.33 -9.92
CA ALA A 143 46.28 -6.76 -10.76
C ALA A 143 47.53 -6.47 -9.87
N GLY A 144 48.65 -7.12 -10.15
CA GLY A 144 49.91 -6.91 -9.40
C GLY A 144 50.06 -7.74 -8.10
N VAL A 145 49.12 -8.62 -7.77
CA VAL A 145 49.18 -9.50 -6.59
C VAL A 145 49.79 -10.85 -6.95
N ASP A 146 50.43 -11.48 -5.97
CA ASP A 146 51.04 -12.79 -6.08
C ASP A 146 50.06 -13.86 -6.63
N PRO A 147 50.45 -14.72 -7.59
CA PRO A 147 49.55 -15.74 -8.15
C PRO A 147 48.88 -16.63 -7.11
N SER A 148 49.53 -16.91 -6.00
CA SER A 148 48.99 -17.73 -4.90
C SER A 148 47.79 -17.09 -4.17
N GLN A 149 47.69 -15.75 -4.20
CA GLN A 149 46.64 -15.00 -3.51
C GLN A 149 45.50 -14.56 -4.43
N LYS A 150 45.72 -14.59 -5.77
CA LYS A 150 44.75 -14.12 -6.77
C LYS A 150 43.40 -14.86 -6.65
N ALA A 151 43.42 -16.18 -6.53
CA ALA A 151 42.22 -16.98 -6.43
C ALA A 151 41.39 -16.65 -5.19
N THR A 152 42.03 -16.44 -4.05
CA THR A 152 41.38 -16.11 -2.78
C THR A 152 40.73 -14.72 -2.82
N LEU A 153 41.44 -13.72 -3.34
CA LEU A 153 40.94 -12.35 -3.50
C LEU A 153 39.75 -12.28 -4.46
N LEU A 154 39.86 -12.98 -5.59
CA LEU A 154 38.82 -13.04 -6.59
C LEU A 154 37.55 -13.73 -6.02
N SER A 155 37.73 -14.87 -5.35
CA SER A 155 36.61 -15.59 -4.69
C SER A 155 35.89 -14.71 -3.68
N LYS A 156 36.63 -13.96 -2.84
CA LYS A 156 36.06 -13.03 -1.88
C LYS A 156 35.25 -11.91 -2.54
N GLY A 157 35.80 -11.28 -3.58
CA GLY A 157 35.12 -10.20 -4.30
C GLY A 157 33.87 -10.69 -5.05
N ILE A 158 33.91 -11.90 -5.61
CA ILE A 158 32.73 -12.51 -6.23
C ILE A 158 31.65 -12.81 -5.17
N SER A 159 32.01 -13.35 -4.01
CA SER A 159 31.09 -13.61 -2.92
C SER A 159 30.42 -12.33 -2.43
N GLU A 160 31.18 -11.25 -2.23
CA GLU A 160 30.68 -9.92 -1.87
C GLU A 160 29.65 -9.42 -2.89
N ALA A 161 29.97 -9.51 -4.18
CA ALA A 161 29.09 -9.11 -5.27
C ALA A 161 27.78 -9.91 -5.27
N MET A 162 27.86 -11.23 -5.16
CA MET A 162 26.69 -12.12 -5.16
C MET A 162 25.76 -11.85 -3.95
N ASN A 163 26.30 -11.57 -2.77
CA ASN A 163 25.53 -11.24 -1.58
C ASN A 163 24.73 -9.95 -1.78
N CYS A 164 25.30 -8.93 -2.43
CA CYS A 164 24.56 -7.71 -2.78
C CYS A 164 23.35 -7.99 -3.67
N THR A 165 23.50 -8.82 -4.71
CA THR A 165 22.38 -9.15 -5.60
C THR A 165 21.34 -10.00 -4.88
N ALA A 166 21.73 -10.98 -4.08
CA ALA A 166 20.82 -11.80 -3.31
C ALA A 166 19.94 -10.95 -2.36
N PHE A 167 20.54 -10.00 -1.64
CA PHE A 167 19.81 -9.11 -0.76
C PHE A 167 18.95 -8.09 -1.50
N GLY A 168 19.42 -7.58 -2.66
CA GLY A 168 18.65 -6.73 -3.56
C GLY A 168 17.39 -7.42 -4.09
N LEU A 169 17.53 -8.68 -4.55
CA LEU A 169 16.40 -9.51 -4.97
C LEU A 169 15.43 -9.81 -3.83
N PHE A 170 15.93 -10.17 -2.66
CA PHE A 170 15.09 -10.40 -1.48
C PHE A 170 14.25 -9.16 -1.14
N THR A 171 14.87 -7.98 -1.12
CA THR A 171 14.18 -6.71 -0.91
C THR A 171 13.16 -6.42 -2.01
N GLY A 172 13.54 -6.67 -3.26
CA GLY A 172 12.68 -6.49 -4.44
C GLY A 172 11.43 -7.34 -4.39
N ILE A 173 11.59 -8.64 -4.13
CA ILE A 173 10.47 -9.58 -4.00
C ILE A 173 9.56 -9.17 -2.85
N THR A 174 10.13 -8.78 -1.70
CA THR A 174 9.36 -8.31 -0.54
C THR A 174 8.52 -7.08 -0.89
N GLY A 175 9.10 -6.09 -1.59
CA GLY A 175 8.41 -4.88 -2.03
C GLY A 175 7.28 -5.15 -3.01
N LEU A 176 7.51 -5.99 -4.01
CA LEU A 176 6.51 -6.37 -5.01
C LEU A 176 5.37 -7.20 -4.41
N ALA A 177 5.68 -8.15 -3.54
CA ALA A 177 4.67 -8.94 -2.84
C ALA A 177 3.80 -8.06 -1.92
N ALA A 178 4.43 -7.14 -1.18
CA ALA A 178 3.74 -6.17 -0.34
C ALA A 178 2.84 -5.25 -1.17
N PHE A 179 3.32 -4.76 -2.30
CA PHE A 179 2.53 -3.97 -3.25
C PHE A 179 1.30 -4.74 -3.75
N ALA A 180 1.50 -5.96 -4.26
CA ALA A 180 0.40 -6.76 -4.80
C ALA A 180 -0.69 -7.02 -3.74
N TRP A 181 -0.29 -7.37 -2.53
CA TRP A 181 -1.22 -7.61 -1.42
C TRP A 181 -2.00 -6.36 -1.01
N LEU A 182 -1.32 -5.23 -0.82
CA LEU A 182 -1.96 -3.96 -0.43
C LEU A 182 -2.83 -3.41 -1.55
N ASN A 183 -2.38 -3.49 -2.80
CA ASN A 183 -3.14 -3.04 -3.96
C ASN A 183 -4.45 -3.82 -4.10
N GLY A 184 -4.43 -5.15 -3.93
CA GLY A 184 -5.63 -5.97 -3.92
C GLY A 184 -6.61 -5.55 -2.82
N LYS A 185 -6.12 -5.27 -1.59
CA LYS A 185 -6.95 -4.78 -0.49
C LYS A 185 -7.53 -3.38 -0.77
N THR A 186 -6.74 -2.51 -1.39
CA THR A 186 -7.20 -1.17 -1.78
C THR A 186 -8.31 -1.24 -2.82
N GLN A 187 -8.14 -2.07 -3.87
CA GLN A 187 -9.17 -2.25 -4.90
C GLN A 187 -10.48 -2.78 -4.30
N THR A 188 -10.41 -3.79 -3.45
CA THR A 188 -11.61 -4.29 -2.74
C THR A 188 -12.30 -3.16 -1.96
N ALA A 189 -11.55 -2.31 -1.26
CA ALA A 189 -12.13 -1.19 -0.51
C ALA A 189 -12.77 -0.13 -1.44
N LEU A 190 -12.19 0.14 -2.61
CA LEU A 190 -12.75 1.05 -3.61
C LEU A 190 -14.06 0.51 -4.20
N ASP A 191 -14.10 -0.79 -4.50
CA ASP A 191 -15.29 -1.47 -5.01
C ASP A 191 -16.42 -1.44 -3.96
N ASP A 192 -16.11 -1.76 -2.70
CA ASP A 192 -17.05 -1.68 -1.59
C ASP A 192 -17.63 -0.27 -1.42
N ILE A 193 -16.80 0.77 -1.50
CA ILE A 193 -17.24 2.17 -1.43
C ILE A 193 -18.18 2.50 -2.59
N SER A 194 -17.87 2.08 -3.80
CA SER A 194 -18.66 2.33 -4.99
C SER A 194 -20.02 1.62 -4.92
N GLU A 195 -20.05 0.38 -4.45
CA GLU A 195 -21.27 -0.40 -4.23
C GLU A 195 -22.18 0.27 -3.19
N VAL A 196 -21.62 0.59 -2.02
CA VAL A 196 -22.40 1.18 -0.91
C VAL A 196 -22.90 2.58 -1.28
N LYS A 197 -22.07 3.39 -1.96
CA LYS A 197 -22.46 4.72 -2.47
C LYS A 197 -23.71 4.60 -3.34
N LYS A 198 -23.71 3.67 -4.31
CA LYS A 198 -24.86 3.44 -5.21
C LYS A 198 -26.08 2.94 -4.46
N ASN A 199 -25.92 2.01 -3.52
CA ASN A 199 -27.00 1.48 -2.70
C ASN A 199 -27.68 2.56 -1.87
N VAL A 200 -26.89 3.40 -1.18
CA VAL A 200 -27.43 4.51 -0.34
C VAL A 200 -28.09 5.59 -1.21
N SER A 201 -27.53 5.92 -2.39
CA SER A 201 -28.16 6.84 -3.33
C SER A 201 -29.55 6.34 -3.75
N ASN A 202 -29.66 5.07 -4.13
CA ASN A 202 -30.94 4.47 -4.50
C ASN A 202 -31.96 4.46 -3.33
N LEU A 203 -31.51 4.17 -2.12
CA LEU A 203 -32.36 4.23 -0.91
C LEU A 203 -32.91 5.63 -0.65
N LEU A 204 -32.08 6.66 -0.83
CA LEU A 204 -32.51 8.05 -0.67
C LEU A 204 -33.55 8.45 -1.72
N PHE A 205 -33.36 8.03 -2.97
CA PHE A 205 -34.32 8.31 -4.05
C PHE A 205 -35.67 7.63 -3.81
N GLN A 206 -35.67 6.36 -3.38
CA GLN A 206 -36.89 5.63 -3.02
C GLN A 206 -37.60 6.27 -1.83
N ALA A 207 -36.89 6.65 -0.77
CA ALA A 207 -37.49 7.31 0.37
C ALA A 207 -38.11 8.68 0.00
N LYS A 208 -37.48 9.45 -0.87
CA LYS A 208 -38.04 10.72 -1.39
C LYS A 208 -39.27 10.51 -2.27
N ALA A 209 -39.26 9.48 -3.13
CA ALA A 209 -40.42 9.16 -3.95
C ALA A 209 -41.64 8.77 -3.10
N ALA A 210 -41.41 7.98 -2.03
CA ALA A 210 -42.47 7.60 -1.09
C ALA A 210 -43.05 8.76 -0.26
N LEU A 211 -42.29 9.86 -0.06
CA LEU A 211 -42.77 11.06 0.64
C LEU A 211 -43.52 12.05 -0.27
N ARG A 212 -43.41 11.88 -1.59
CA ARG A 212 -44.03 12.77 -2.60
C ARG A 212 -45.34 12.20 -3.20
N GLY A 213 -45.60 10.90 -3.03
CA GLY A 213 -46.83 10.24 -3.39
C GLY A 213 -47.78 10.10 -2.21
#